data_a2c9285f09bb718c692b16218e322053
#
_entry.id   a2c9285f09bb718c692b16218e322053
#
_cell.length_a   1.000
_cell.length_b   1.000
_cell.length_c   1.000
_cell.angle_alpha   90.00
_cell.angle_beta   90.00
_cell.angle_gamma   90.00
#
_symmetry.space_group_name_H-M   'P 1'
#
loop_
_entity.id
_entity.type
_entity.pdbx_description
1 polymer ?
#
loop_
_entity_poly.entity_id
_entity_poly.type
_entity_poly.pdbx_seq_one_letter_code
_entity_poly.pdbx_strand_id
1 'polypeptide(L)'
;MLAKNLYDCLKTVEPDIKLSEIKRAVKEGFAAYGAYMADIRREGEKALEYARKNGKRIMILAGRPYHIDPEIGHGIDKLANSLGFVVVSEDSVSHLAKTPSVHVLNQWTYHSRLYRAARYAGEHDDVQLVQLVSFGCGIDAITTDEVRSILEEKDKFYTQIKIDEITNLGAVRIRLRSLIGALEERGL
;
A
#
# COMPACT_ATOMS: atom_id res chain seq x y z
N MET A 1 14.29 -13.38 -21.69
CA MET A 1 14.66 -12.00 -22.05
C MET A 1 15.54 -11.36 -20.99
N LEU A 2 15.11 -11.15 -19.74
CA LEU A 2 15.90 -10.50 -18.67
C LEU A 2 17.29 -11.10 -18.47
N ALA A 3 17.40 -12.41 -18.27
CA ALA A 3 18.70 -13.07 -18.02
C ALA A 3 19.71 -12.88 -19.18
N LYS A 4 19.23 -12.81 -20.41
CA LYS A 4 20.11 -12.53 -21.57
C LYS A 4 20.59 -11.10 -21.56
N ASN A 5 19.69 -10.13 -21.34
CA ASN A 5 20.05 -8.71 -21.30
C ASN A 5 21.04 -8.43 -20.14
N LEU A 6 20.83 -9.04 -18.97
CA LEU A 6 21.76 -8.94 -17.85
C LEU A 6 23.12 -9.56 -18.18
N TYR A 7 23.14 -10.73 -18.84
CA TYR A 7 24.39 -11.35 -19.28
C TYR A 7 25.15 -10.46 -20.25
N ASP A 8 24.46 -9.93 -21.28
CA ASP A 8 25.10 -9.09 -22.29
C ASP A 8 25.70 -7.81 -21.67
N CYS A 9 25.03 -7.23 -20.66
CA CYS A 9 25.52 -6.10 -19.90
C CYS A 9 26.70 -6.48 -18.98
N LEU A 10 26.56 -7.51 -18.15
CA LEU A 10 27.57 -7.86 -17.15
C LEU A 10 28.84 -8.42 -17.78
N LYS A 11 28.76 -9.09 -18.91
CA LYS A 11 29.93 -9.64 -19.61
C LYS A 11 30.93 -8.55 -20.04
N THR A 12 30.50 -7.29 -20.17
CA THR A 12 31.40 -6.18 -20.47
C THR A 12 32.31 -5.81 -19.30
N VAL A 13 31.88 -6.12 -18.06
CA VAL A 13 32.61 -5.82 -16.83
C VAL A 13 33.26 -7.08 -16.24
N GLU A 14 32.61 -8.23 -16.40
CA GLU A 14 33.05 -9.54 -15.92
C GLU A 14 33.06 -10.54 -17.09
N PRO A 15 34.17 -10.62 -17.88
CA PRO A 15 34.23 -11.44 -19.09
C PRO A 15 34.03 -12.95 -18.86
N ASP A 16 34.35 -13.45 -17.67
CA ASP A 16 34.29 -14.87 -17.32
C ASP A 16 32.90 -15.33 -16.88
N ILE A 17 31.95 -14.40 -16.71
CA ILE A 17 30.59 -14.73 -16.28
C ILE A 17 29.89 -15.63 -17.29
N LYS A 18 29.14 -16.63 -16.79
CA LYS A 18 28.41 -17.56 -17.64
C LYS A 18 26.91 -17.24 -17.67
N LEU A 19 26.31 -17.37 -18.85
CA LEU A 19 24.86 -17.20 -19.01
C LEU A 19 24.04 -18.12 -18.10
N SER A 20 24.55 -19.33 -17.78
CA SER A 20 23.92 -20.28 -16.86
C SER A 20 23.85 -19.74 -15.44
N GLU A 21 24.88 -19.01 -14.99
CA GLU A 21 24.92 -18.37 -13.67
C GLU A 21 23.89 -17.26 -13.57
N ILE A 22 23.81 -16.40 -14.60
CA ILE A 22 22.80 -15.34 -14.67
C ILE A 22 21.38 -15.91 -14.70
N LYS A 23 21.13 -16.99 -15.47
CA LYS A 23 19.83 -17.65 -15.49
C LYS A 23 19.44 -18.19 -14.11
N ARG A 24 20.38 -18.79 -13.38
CA ARG A 24 20.15 -19.27 -12.03
C ARG A 24 19.87 -18.14 -11.07
N ALA A 25 20.71 -17.09 -11.05
CA ALA A 25 20.53 -15.92 -10.20
C ALA A 25 19.17 -15.22 -10.43
N VAL A 26 18.77 -15.06 -11.69
CA VAL A 26 17.45 -14.50 -12.03
C VAL A 26 16.32 -15.36 -11.49
N LYS A 27 16.41 -16.70 -11.63
CA LYS A 27 15.41 -17.63 -11.10
C LYS A 27 15.32 -17.56 -9.57
N GLU A 28 16.46 -17.55 -8.89
CA GLU A 28 16.55 -17.46 -7.43
C GLU A 28 16.03 -16.09 -6.94
N GLY A 29 16.39 -15.01 -7.61
CA GLY A 29 15.89 -13.66 -7.28
C GLY A 29 14.38 -13.54 -7.40
N PHE A 30 13.76 -14.09 -8.46
CA PHE A 30 12.31 -14.11 -8.57
C PHE A 30 11.64 -15.00 -7.52
N ALA A 31 12.25 -16.14 -7.17
CA ALA A 31 11.74 -17.00 -6.12
C ALA A 31 11.80 -16.32 -4.74
N ALA A 32 12.92 -15.66 -4.42
CA ALA A 32 13.09 -14.89 -3.19
C ALA A 32 12.09 -13.72 -3.10
N TYR A 33 11.89 -12.98 -4.19
CA TYR A 33 10.86 -11.92 -4.24
C TYR A 33 9.45 -12.48 -4.04
N GLY A 34 9.14 -13.62 -4.66
CA GLY A 34 7.84 -14.28 -4.47
C GLY A 34 7.62 -14.71 -3.01
N ALA A 35 8.62 -15.26 -2.36
CA ALA A 35 8.58 -15.63 -0.93
C ALA A 35 8.39 -14.40 -0.04
N TYR A 36 9.14 -13.34 -0.28
CA TYR A 36 9.00 -12.06 0.44
C TYR A 36 7.58 -11.49 0.34
N MET A 37 7.00 -11.46 -0.86
CA MET A 37 5.63 -10.98 -1.03
C MET A 37 4.59 -11.89 -0.36
N ALA A 38 4.83 -13.21 -0.35
CA ALA A 38 3.96 -14.15 0.36
C ALA A 38 4.02 -13.93 1.88
N ASP A 39 5.19 -13.63 2.42
CA ASP A 39 5.36 -13.31 3.84
C ASP A 39 4.62 -12.02 4.24
N ILE A 40 4.73 -10.95 3.46
CA ILE A 40 3.99 -9.70 3.68
C ILE A 40 2.48 -9.96 3.70
N ARG A 41 1.96 -10.70 2.74
CA ARG A 41 0.53 -11.03 2.66
C ARG A 41 0.07 -11.84 3.86
N ARG A 42 0.82 -12.86 4.25
CA ARG A 42 0.54 -13.68 5.42
C ARG A 42 0.50 -12.85 6.72
N GLU A 43 1.43 -11.92 6.90
CA GLU A 43 1.43 -11.04 8.08
C GLU A 43 0.26 -10.03 8.02
N GLY A 44 -0.09 -9.53 6.84
CA GLY A 44 -1.30 -8.72 6.66
C GLY A 44 -2.58 -9.47 7.03
N GLU A 45 -2.75 -10.70 6.55
CA GLU A 45 -3.91 -11.54 6.89
C GLU A 45 -3.99 -11.83 8.40
N LYS A 46 -2.86 -12.10 9.07
CA LYS A 46 -2.83 -12.25 10.54
C LYS A 46 -3.25 -10.96 11.26
N ALA A 47 -2.80 -9.80 10.76
CA ALA A 47 -3.19 -8.52 11.35
C ALA A 47 -4.69 -8.25 11.20
N LEU A 48 -5.28 -8.57 10.04
CA LEU A 48 -6.73 -8.49 9.83
C LEU A 48 -7.49 -9.41 10.77
N GLU A 49 -7.05 -10.67 10.90
CA GLU A 49 -7.65 -11.65 11.82
C GLU A 49 -7.57 -11.16 13.28
N TYR A 50 -6.40 -10.69 13.69
CA TYR A 50 -6.21 -10.11 15.03
C TYR A 50 -7.17 -8.93 15.30
N ALA A 51 -7.29 -8.01 14.32
CA ALA A 51 -8.17 -6.86 14.46
C ALA A 51 -9.63 -7.29 14.66
N ARG A 52 -10.13 -8.18 13.82
CA ARG A 52 -11.50 -8.68 13.86
C ARG A 52 -11.79 -9.45 15.16
N LYS A 53 -10.88 -10.32 15.59
CA LYS A 53 -11.00 -11.07 16.83
C LYS A 53 -11.06 -10.16 18.07
N ASN A 54 -10.44 -9.00 18.02
CA ASN A 54 -10.38 -8.05 19.13
C ASN A 54 -11.32 -6.84 18.96
N GLY A 55 -12.22 -6.85 17.98
CA GLY A 55 -13.15 -5.76 17.71
C GLY A 55 -12.47 -4.42 17.40
N LYS A 56 -11.30 -4.45 16.75
CA LYS A 56 -10.54 -3.26 16.38
C LYS A 56 -10.80 -2.85 14.95
N ARG A 57 -10.87 -1.54 14.70
CA ARG A 57 -10.92 -0.97 13.35
C ARG A 57 -9.60 -1.21 12.62
N ILE A 58 -9.68 -1.47 11.34
CA ILE A 58 -8.51 -1.69 10.47
C ILE A 58 -8.28 -0.44 9.63
N MET A 59 -7.02 -0.02 9.52
CA MET A 59 -6.60 1.04 8.62
C MET A 59 -5.61 0.50 7.60
N ILE A 60 -5.96 0.59 6.31
CA ILE A 60 -4.98 0.45 5.24
C ILE A 60 -4.27 1.80 5.10
N LEU A 61 -3.01 1.85 5.48
CA LEU A 61 -2.15 3.01 5.24
C LEU A 61 -1.54 2.83 3.85
N ALA A 62 -2.17 3.43 2.86
CA ALA A 62 -1.88 3.24 1.46
C ALA A 62 -0.97 4.34 0.91
N GLY A 63 -0.10 4.01 -0.01
CA GLY A 63 0.79 4.99 -0.62
C GLY A 63 1.80 4.35 -1.55
N ARG A 64 2.89 5.02 -1.76
CA ARG A 64 4.03 4.46 -2.52
C ARG A 64 4.87 3.56 -1.61
N PRO A 65 5.64 2.61 -2.16
CA PRO A 65 6.42 1.68 -1.34
C PRO A 65 7.34 2.35 -0.33
N TYR A 66 7.86 3.54 -0.59
CA TYR A 66 8.74 4.25 0.33
C TYR A 66 7.99 4.93 1.50
N HIS A 67 6.66 5.07 1.43
CA HIS A 67 5.88 5.66 2.52
C HIS A 67 5.81 4.79 3.78
N ILE A 68 6.17 3.49 3.67
CA ILE A 68 6.28 2.60 4.85
C ILE A 68 7.61 2.73 5.58
N ASP A 69 8.58 3.44 5.02
CA ASP A 69 9.85 3.74 5.71
C ASP A 69 9.57 4.62 6.94
N PRO A 70 10.11 4.29 8.12
CA PRO A 70 9.84 5.01 9.36
C PRO A 70 10.21 6.49 9.34
N GLU A 71 11.24 6.88 8.60
CA GLU A 71 11.67 8.28 8.48
C GLU A 71 10.73 9.04 7.54
N ILE A 72 10.37 8.44 6.40
CA ILE A 72 9.48 9.05 5.40
C ILE A 72 8.04 9.08 5.89
N GLY A 73 7.59 8.02 6.56
CA GLY A 73 6.24 7.91 7.14
C GLY A 73 6.02 8.72 8.40
N HIS A 74 7.08 9.34 8.97
CA HIS A 74 7.04 10.22 10.15
C HIS A 74 6.29 9.63 11.35
N GLY A 75 6.12 8.29 11.45
CA GLY A 75 5.41 7.62 12.53
C GLY A 75 3.88 7.75 12.47
N ILE A 76 3.32 8.03 11.30
CA ILE A 76 1.86 8.07 11.09
C ILE A 76 1.21 6.73 11.43
N ASP A 77 1.87 5.62 11.12
CA ASP A 77 1.47 4.26 11.49
C ASP A 77 1.31 4.09 13.01
N LYS A 78 2.32 4.55 13.78
CA LYS A 78 2.30 4.53 15.26
C LYS A 78 1.20 5.43 15.82
N LEU A 79 1.00 6.61 15.22
CA LEU A 79 -0.08 7.51 15.58
C LEU A 79 -1.45 6.85 15.35
N ALA A 80 -1.69 6.26 14.19
CA ALA A 80 -2.94 5.57 13.88
C ALA A 80 -3.19 4.40 14.84
N ASN A 81 -2.14 3.63 15.14
CA ASN A 81 -2.22 2.55 16.13
C ASN A 81 -2.57 3.08 17.54
N SER A 82 -1.98 4.21 17.96
CA SER A 82 -2.31 4.87 19.24
C SER A 82 -3.77 5.37 19.33
N LEU A 83 -4.41 5.55 18.19
CA LEU A 83 -5.83 5.92 18.06
C LEU A 83 -6.77 4.71 17.94
N GLY A 84 -6.26 3.49 18.12
CA GLY A 84 -7.02 2.26 18.19
C GLY A 84 -7.14 1.47 16.89
N PHE A 85 -6.50 1.91 15.81
CA PHE A 85 -6.47 1.14 14.56
C PHE A 85 -5.42 0.03 14.58
N VAL A 86 -5.73 -1.09 13.93
CA VAL A 86 -4.72 -2.02 13.43
C VAL A 86 -4.32 -1.55 12.03
N VAL A 87 -3.05 -1.23 11.85
CA VAL A 87 -2.54 -0.65 10.59
C VAL A 87 -1.91 -1.73 9.72
N VAL A 88 -2.29 -1.74 8.46
CA VAL A 88 -1.75 -2.62 7.41
C VAL A 88 -1.38 -1.80 6.17
N SER A 89 -0.44 -2.28 5.37
CA SER A 89 -0.06 -1.64 4.10
C SER A 89 -0.91 -2.16 2.93
N GLU A 90 -0.96 -1.40 1.83
CA GLU A 90 -1.73 -1.79 0.65
C GLU A 90 -1.23 -3.09 0.01
N ASP A 91 0.06 -3.38 0.06
CA ASP A 91 0.65 -4.60 -0.52
C ASP A 91 0.36 -5.85 0.30
N SER A 92 0.07 -5.69 1.58
CA SER A 92 -0.30 -6.79 2.47
C SER A 92 -1.75 -7.27 2.27
N VAL A 93 -2.63 -6.45 1.68
CA VAL A 93 -4.06 -6.74 1.53
C VAL A 93 -4.57 -6.71 0.08
N SER A 94 -3.86 -6.09 -0.84
CA SER A 94 -4.31 -5.90 -2.23
C SER A 94 -4.61 -7.19 -2.99
N HIS A 95 -4.06 -8.32 -2.58
CA HIS A 95 -4.30 -9.64 -3.18
C HIS A 95 -5.68 -10.21 -2.81
N LEU A 96 -6.32 -9.68 -1.76
CA LEU A 96 -7.63 -10.12 -1.28
C LEU A 96 -8.80 -9.56 -2.10
N ALA A 97 -8.55 -8.59 -2.98
CA ALA A 97 -9.56 -8.02 -3.86
C ALA A 97 -9.18 -8.13 -5.34
N LYS A 98 -10.19 -8.21 -6.18
CA LYS A 98 -10.02 -8.13 -7.64
C LYS A 98 -9.68 -6.70 -8.05
N THR A 99 -8.96 -6.56 -9.16
CA THR A 99 -8.71 -5.22 -9.74
C THR A 99 -10.03 -4.58 -10.15
N PRO A 100 -10.38 -3.41 -9.63
CA PRO A 100 -11.60 -2.70 -10.02
C PRO A 100 -11.47 -2.16 -11.45
N SER A 101 -12.59 -1.81 -12.05
CA SER A 101 -12.59 -0.94 -13.21
C SER A 101 -12.13 0.44 -12.79
N VAL A 102 -11.26 1.07 -13.57
CA VAL A 102 -10.74 2.43 -13.34
C VAL A 102 -10.86 3.24 -14.63
N HIS A 103 -10.97 4.54 -14.50
CA HIS A 103 -11.16 5.45 -15.64
C HIS A 103 -9.87 5.75 -16.41
N VAL A 104 -8.74 5.30 -15.89
CA VAL A 104 -7.40 5.52 -16.43
C VAL A 104 -6.74 4.21 -16.86
N LEU A 105 -5.69 4.30 -17.67
CA LEU A 105 -4.90 3.14 -18.04
C LEU A 105 -4.15 2.57 -16.82
N ASN A 106 -4.59 1.40 -16.36
CA ASN A 106 -3.99 0.71 -15.22
C ASN A 106 -2.78 -0.14 -15.67
N GLN A 107 -1.64 0.52 -15.81
CA GLN A 107 -0.41 -0.12 -16.33
C GLN A 107 0.71 -0.28 -15.28
N TRP A 108 0.55 0.32 -14.08
CA TRP A 108 1.59 0.37 -13.08
C TRP A 108 1.23 -0.46 -11.86
N THR A 109 2.16 -1.31 -11.44
CA THR A 109 1.99 -2.27 -10.33
C THR A 109 1.54 -1.60 -9.03
N TYR A 110 2.17 -0.47 -8.65
CA TYR A 110 1.86 0.22 -7.38
C TYR A 110 0.47 0.83 -7.39
N HIS A 111 0.06 1.46 -8.49
CA HIS A 111 -1.29 2.02 -8.62
C HIS A 111 -2.35 0.93 -8.64
N SER A 112 -2.10 -0.16 -9.36
CA SER A 112 -2.97 -1.34 -9.35
C SER A 112 -3.15 -1.93 -7.94
N ARG A 113 -2.11 -1.90 -7.09
CA ARG A 113 -2.23 -2.31 -5.68
C ARG A 113 -3.10 -1.35 -4.88
N LEU A 114 -2.92 -0.03 -5.06
CA LEU A 114 -3.76 0.98 -4.41
C LEU A 114 -5.23 0.82 -4.77
N TYR A 115 -5.56 0.62 -6.04
CA TYR A 115 -6.94 0.42 -6.49
C TYR A 115 -7.56 -0.84 -5.90
N ARG A 116 -6.81 -1.96 -5.84
CA ARG A 116 -7.27 -3.20 -5.20
C ARG A 116 -7.45 -3.03 -3.70
N ALA A 117 -6.54 -2.33 -3.03
CA ALA A 117 -6.66 -2.03 -1.60
C ALA A 117 -7.87 -1.14 -1.30
N ALA A 118 -8.15 -0.14 -2.16
CA ALA A 118 -9.35 0.69 -2.07
C ALA A 118 -10.62 -0.13 -2.25
N ARG A 119 -10.63 -1.05 -3.22
CA ARG A 119 -11.75 -1.98 -3.41
C ARG A 119 -11.95 -2.87 -2.19
N TYR A 120 -10.87 -3.43 -1.64
CA TYR A 120 -10.95 -4.24 -0.43
C TYR A 120 -11.55 -3.44 0.74
N ALA A 121 -11.11 -2.19 0.96
CA ALA A 121 -11.68 -1.32 1.98
C ALA A 121 -13.15 -1.01 1.72
N GLY A 122 -13.53 -0.79 0.45
CA GLY A 122 -14.91 -0.54 0.05
C GLY A 122 -15.86 -1.72 0.30
N GLU A 123 -15.34 -2.95 0.28
CA GLU A 123 -16.11 -4.17 0.47
C GLU A 123 -16.21 -4.63 1.95
N HIS A 124 -15.56 -3.92 2.91
CA HIS A 124 -15.47 -4.31 4.32
C HIS A 124 -15.71 -3.12 5.25
N ASP A 125 -16.74 -3.17 6.08
CA ASP A 125 -17.13 -2.04 6.95
C ASP A 125 -16.10 -1.76 8.04
N ASP A 126 -15.40 -2.78 8.52
CA ASP A 126 -14.37 -2.71 9.54
C ASP A 126 -13.02 -2.13 9.01
N VAL A 127 -12.92 -1.89 7.70
CA VAL A 127 -11.68 -1.45 7.04
C VAL A 127 -11.83 -0.02 6.51
N GLN A 128 -10.88 0.83 6.84
CA GLN A 128 -10.75 2.20 6.32
C GLN A 128 -9.46 2.34 5.53
N LEU A 129 -9.44 3.18 4.50
CA LEU A 129 -8.24 3.48 3.74
C LEU A 129 -7.83 4.94 3.95
N VAL A 130 -6.58 5.14 4.34
CA VAL A 130 -5.94 6.45 4.43
C VAL A 130 -4.78 6.48 3.44
N GLN A 131 -4.84 7.39 2.48
CA GLN A 131 -3.81 7.50 1.45
C GLN A 131 -2.77 8.55 1.81
N LEU A 132 -1.51 8.12 1.84
CA LEU A 132 -0.35 9.01 1.93
C LEU A 132 0.03 9.51 0.55
N VAL A 133 0.26 10.79 0.42
CA VAL A 133 0.74 11.44 -0.80
C VAL A 133 1.90 12.36 -0.48
N SER A 134 2.83 12.49 -1.40
CA SER A 134 3.99 13.38 -1.28
C SER A 134 4.19 14.17 -2.56
N PHE A 135 4.71 15.39 -2.40
CA PHE A 135 4.97 16.33 -3.49
C PHE A 135 3.72 16.75 -4.28
N GLY A 136 3.89 17.59 -5.26
CA GLY A 136 2.89 17.90 -6.29
C GLY A 136 2.97 16.94 -7.48
N CYS A 137 3.05 15.63 -7.22
CA CYS A 137 3.23 14.66 -8.28
C CYS A 137 1.92 14.43 -9.05
N GLY A 138 1.93 14.63 -10.38
CA GLY A 138 0.74 14.42 -11.21
C GLY A 138 0.21 12.99 -11.19
N ILE A 139 1.07 12.00 -10.94
CA ILE A 139 0.64 10.61 -10.80
C ILE A 139 -0.16 10.40 -9.51
N ASP A 140 0.23 11.05 -8.40
CA ASP A 140 -0.56 11.00 -7.17
C ASP A 140 -1.94 11.65 -7.37
N ALA A 141 -2.02 12.74 -8.14
CA ALA A 141 -3.31 13.36 -8.46
C ALA A 141 -4.27 12.37 -9.13
N ILE A 142 -3.81 11.66 -10.17
CA ILE A 142 -4.60 10.64 -10.86
C ILE A 142 -4.97 9.49 -9.92
N THR A 143 -4.02 9.01 -9.13
CA THR A 143 -4.23 7.87 -8.23
C THR A 143 -5.19 8.20 -7.10
N THR A 144 -5.12 9.44 -6.56
CA THR A 144 -6.03 9.88 -5.49
C THR A 144 -7.46 10.00 -5.99
N ASP A 145 -7.67 10.49 -7.21
CA ASP A 145 -9.01 10.60 -7.79
C ASP A 145 -9.64 9.23 -8.02
N GLU A 146 -8.88 8.28 -8.56
CA GLU A 146 -9.37 6.89 -8.76
C GLU A 146 -9.65 6.19 -7.43
N VAL A 147 -8.76 6.28 -6.44
CA VAL A 147 -8.96 5.69 -5.10
C VAL A 147 -10.19 6.28 -4.43
N ARG A 148 -10.36 7.62 -4.54
CA ARG A 148 -11.56 8.30 -4.03
C ARG A 148 -12.81 7.78 -4.68
N SER A 149 -12.86 7.70 -6.02
CA SER A 149 -14.01 7.21 -6.76
C SER A 149 -14.40 5.79 -6.34
N ILE A 150 -13.41 4.87 -6.22
CA ILE A 150 -13.64 3.49 -5.78
C ILE A 150 -14.27 3.43 -4.38
N LEU A 151 -13.82 4.28 -3.45
CA LEU A 151 -14.33 4.32 -2.08
C LEU A 151 -15.72 4.96 -2.00
N GLU A 152 -15.94 6.09 -2.69
CA GLU A 152 -17.22 6.82 -2.72
C GLU A 152 -18.33 5.99 -3.37
N GLU A 153 -18.04 5.18 -4.40
CA GLU A 153 -18.98 4.20 -4.96
C GLU A 153 -19.51 3.19 -3.94
N LYS A 154 -18.79 3.01 -2.83
CA LYS A 154 -19.13 2.11 -1.73
C LYS A 154 -19.53 2.85 -0.45
N ASP A 155 -19.87 4.14 -0.58
CA ASP A 155 -20.21 5.01 0.56
C ASP A 155 -19.15 5.05 1.67
N LYS A 156 -17.86 4.90 1.30
CA LYS A 156 -16.73 4.98 2.22
C LYS A 156 -16.10 6.36 2.22
N PHE A 157 -15.57 6.75 3.38
CA PHE A 157 -14.79 7.98 3.47
C PHE A 157 -13.45 7.84 2.76
N TYR A 158 -13.09 8.85 1.98
CA TYR A 158 -11.75 9.01 1.45
C TYR A 158 -10.94 9.96 2.32
N THR A 159 -9.84 9.50 2.87
CA THR A 159 -8.94 10.30 3.69
C THR A 159 -7.54 10.34 3.05
N GLN A 160 -7.07 11.56 2.77
CA GLN A 160 -5.74 11.80 2.22
C GLN A 160 -4.88 12.56 3.23
N ILE A 161 -3.63 12.14 3.40
CA ILE A 161 -2.63 12.81 4.22
C ILE A 161 -1.44 13.15 3.34
N LYS A 162 -1.13 14.44 3.25
CA LYS A 162 0.09 14.92 2.61
C LYS A 162 1.23 14.87 3.60
N ILE A 163 2.33 14.21 3.25
CA ILE A 163 3.47 13.95 4.14
C ILE A 163 4.73 14.75 3.79
N ASP A 164 4.61 15.79 2.95
CA ASP A 164 5.73 16.67 2.67
C ASP A 164 6.09 17.48 3.92
N GLU A 165 7.35 17.57 4.25
CA GLU A 165 7.91 18.46 5.29
C GLU A 165 7.11 18.46 6.61
N ILE A 166 6.62 17.28 7.03
CA ILE A 166 5.90 17.15 8.29
C ILE A 166 6.86 17.41 9.45
N THR A 167 6.70 18.55 10.11
CA THR A 167 7.45 18.91 11.32
C THR A 167 6.81 18.40 12.61
N ASN A 168 5.50 18.15 12.58
CA ASN A 168 4.75 17.55 13.68
C ASN A 168 3.49 16.84 13.19
N LEU A 169 3.00 15.91 13.99
CA LEU A 169 1.83 15.08 13.66
C LEU A 169 0.49 15.71 14.09
N GLY A 170 0.45 16.99 14.50
CA GLY A 170 -0.77 17.63 14.99
C GLY A 170 -1.90 17.62 13.97
N ALA A 171 -1.61 18.06 12.75
CA ALA A 171 -2.60 18.10 11.65
C ALA A 171 -3.06 16.67 11.26
N VAL A 172 -2.14 15.72 11.23
CA VAL A 172 -2.45 14.31 10.96
C VAL A 172 -3.38 13.76 12.04
N ARG A 173 -3.07 14.02 13.31
CA ARG A 173 -3.90 13.60 14.46
C ARG A 173 -5.32 14.15 14.37
N ILE A 174 -5.48 15.43 14.02
CA ILE A 174 -6.79 16.05 13.84
C ILE A 174 -7.56 15.34 12.73
N ARG A 175 -6.92 15.10 11.60
CA ARG A 175 -7.55 14.42 10.45
C ARG A 175 -7.98 12.99 10.76
N LEU A 176 -7.15 12.22 11.47
CA LEU A 176 -7.50 10.86 11.87
C LEU A 176 -8.60 10.85 12.93
N ARG A 177 -8.63 11.81 13.86
CA ARG A 177 -9.74 11.95 14.83
C ARG A 177 -11.04 12.36 14.15
N SER A 178 -11.00 13.22 13.14
CA SER A 178 -12.19 13.55 12.34
C SER A 178 -12.73 12.32 11.60
N LEU A 179 -11.85 11.47 11.07
CA LEU A 179 -12.26 10.20 10.46
C LEU A 179 -12.95 9.30 11.51
N ILE A 180 -12.37 9.17 12.71
CA ILE A 180 -12.96 8.37 13.79
C ILE A 180 -14.35 8.90 14.17
N GLY A 181 -14.49 10.22 14.38
CA GLY A 181 -15.78 10.82 14.70
C GLY A 181 -16.83 10.57 13.62
N ALA A 182 -16.47 10.71 12.35
CA ALA A 182 -17.37 10.40 11.23
C ALA A 182 -17.78 8.93 11.15
N LEU A 183 -16.87 8.00 11.52
CA LEU A 183 -17.19 6.58 11.60
C LEU A 183 -18.16 6.29 12.77
N GLU A 184 -17.92 6.90 13.93
CA GLU A 184 -18.78 6.76 15.11
C GLU A 184 -20.20 7.28 14.86
N GLU A 185 -20.35 8.41 14.13
CA GLU A 185 -21.66 8.95 13.70
C GLU A 185 -22.40 7.96 12.78
N ARG A 186 -21.69 7.14 12.00
CA ARG A 186 -22.27 6.07 11.17
C ARG A 186 -22.48 4.73 11.91
N GLY A 187 -22.08 4.64 13.18
CA GLY A 187 -22.16 3.39 13.97
C GLY A 187 -21.12 2.34 13.58
N LEU A 188 -19.99 2.78 13.01
CA LEU A 188 -18.87 1.93 12.54
C LEU A 188 -17.68 1.97 13.49
#